data_392ec89497fe78d6dd9fee652f57b975
#
_entry.id   392ec89497fe78d6dd9fee652f57b975
#
_cell.length_a   1.000
_cell.length_b   1.000
_cell.length_c   1.000
_cell.angle_alpha   90.00
_cell.angle_beta   90.00
_cell.angle_gamma   90.00
#
_symmetry.space_group_name_H-M   'P 1'
#
loop_
_entity.id
_entity.type
_entity.pdbx_description
1 polymer ?
#
loop_
_entity_poly.entity_id
_entity_poly.type
_entity_poly.pdbx_seq_one_letter_code
_entity_poly.pdbx_strand_id
1 'polypeptide(L)'
;MHSGSADITTTSSVLPMITTPIWHYIDTNPAKWAQDTRYVTVFPDPVRRPGCCTTTEVTHMSRYFTKTLAALEPYTPGEQLKLPDLVKLNANENPYPPAPGVAAAVAGAVPGLRLYSDLTEAALCAAIARHCGVQPENILCGNGSDENLLLALRAFCDETHPLAFADITYSFYPVLCDLLHIPQHVILVEEDFSLDLSKYHGLNETIVIANPNAPTTLLQPVAAIEEVVRTNPDSIVIVDEAYIDFAGPNASCVPLTKKYDNVIVVQTFSKSHNLAGARVGFCVAIPELI
;
A
#
# COMPACT_ATOMS: atom_id res chain seq x y z
N MET A 1 -3.52 45.14 -2.03
CA MET A 1 -3.50 43.94 -1.19
C MET A 1 -4.03 42.80 -2.04
N HIS A 2 -3.13 42.07 -2.71
CA HIS A 2 -3.48 40.91 -3.53
C HIS A 2 -3.07 39.67 -2.76
N SER A 3 -4.06 38.92 -2.30
CA SER A 3 -3.90 37.57 -1.75
C SER A 3 -3.73 36.62 -2.94
N GLY A 4 -2.48 36.23 -3.24
CA GLY A 4 -2.22 35.14 -4.18
C GLY A 4 -2.51 33.81 -3.51
N SER A 5 -3.63 33.18 -3.83
CA SER A 5 -3.84 31.77 -3.56
C SER A 5 -2.88 30.99 -4.46
N ALA A 6 -2.00 30.21 -3.85
CA ALA A 6 -1.16 29.27 -4.60
C ALA A 6 -2.07 28.17 -5.17
N ASP A 7 -2.27 28.23 -6.47
CA ASP A 7 -3.10 27.29 -7.22
C ASP A 7 -2.35 25.95 -7.34
N ILE A 8 -2.80 24.91 -6.63
CA ILE A 8 -2.25 23.55 -6.68
C ILE A 8 -2.65 22.85 -8.01
N THR A 9 -3.33 23.54 -8.91
CA THR A 9 -3.87 22.97 -10.16
C THR A 9 -2.83 22.61 -11.23
N THR A 10 -1.54 22.88 -10.99
CA THR A 10 -0.48 22.56 -11.99
C THR A 10 0.12 21.15 -11.87
N THR A 11 -0.32 20.32 -10.91
CA THR A 11 0.26 18.98 -10.73
C THR A 11 -0.30 17.92 -11.69
N SER A 12 -1.50 18.13 -12.24
CA SER A 12 -2.13 17.12 -13.12
C SER A 12 -1.50 17.01 -14.51
N SER A 13 -0.73 18.02 -14.96
CA SER A 13 -0.08 18.00 -16.27
C SER A 13 1.34 17.43 -16.24
N VAL A 14 1.95 17.31 -15.08
CA VAL A 14 3.33 16.80 -14.91
C VAL A 14 3.35 15.29 -14.66
N LEU A 15 2.34 14.77 -13.99
CA LEU A 15 2.23 13.33 -13.71
C LEU A 15 2.26 12.44 -14.96
N PRO A 16 1.52 12.74 -16.04
CA PRO A 16 1.59 11.95 -17.29
C PRO A 16 2.94 12.00 -17.97
N MET A 17 3.68 13.11 -17.82
CA MET A 17 5.01 13.24 -18.43
C MET A 17 6.11 12.45 -17.72
N ILE A 18 5.95 12.19 -16.42
CA ILE A 18 6.95 11.48 -15.61
C ILE A 18 6.66 9.98 -15.61
N THR A 19 5.41 9.59 -15.58
CA THR A 19 5.02 8.18 -15.51
C THR A 19 5.23 7.45 -16.84
N THR A 20 4.91 8.06 -17.97
CA THR A 20 5.02 7.46 -19.30
C THR A 20 6.44 6.96 -19.65
N PRO A 21 7.54 7.71 -19.40
CA PRO A 21 8.90 7.20 -19.62
C PRO A 21 9.30 6.04 -18.73
N ILE A 22 8.82 6.00 -17.47
CA ILE A 22 9.11 4.91 -16.52
C ILE A 22 8.39 3.64 -16.95
N TRP A 23 7.13 3.73 -17.32
CA TRP A 23 6.36 2.60 -17.86
C TRP A 23 6.99 2.07 -19.14
N HIS A 24 7.35 2.95 -20.06
CA HIS A 24 8.01 2.53 -21.30
C HIS A 24 9.35 1.83 -21.02
N TYR A 25 10.09 2.25 -19.99
CA TYR A 25 11.32 1.60 -19.57
C TYR A 25 11.07 0.25 -18.91
N ILE A 26 10.05 0.13 -18.06
CA ILE A 26 9.66 -1.13 -17.40
C ILE A 26 9.09 -2.11 -18.42
N ASP A 27 8.20 -1.65 -19.29
CA ASP A 27 7.47 -2.48 -20.26
C ASP A 27 8.35 -2.95 -21.42
N THR A 28 9.35 -2.15 -21.83
CA THR A 28 10.22 -2.50 -22.96
C THR A 28 11.51 -3.23 -22.58
N ASN A 29 11.80 -3.44 -21.28
CA ASN A 29 13.08 -3.96 -20.83
C ASN A 29 13.12 -5.27 -20.03
N PRO A 30 12.09 -6.15 -19.96
CA PRO A 30 12.21 -7.41 -19.22
C PRO A 30 13.38 -8.27 -19.74
N ALA A 31 13.62 -8.27 -21.06
CA ALA A 31 14.72 -9.03 -21.69
C ALA A 31 16.11 -8.41 -21.46
N LYS A 32 16.22 -7.09 -21.25
CA LYS A 32 17.49 -6.45 -20.92
C LYS A 32 17.88 -6.62 -19.47
N TRP A 33 16.93 -6.79 -18.57
CA TRP A 33 17.21 -7.09 -17.17
C TRP A 33 17.92 -8.43 -17.00
N ALA A 34 17.55 -9.45 -17.78
CA ALA A 34 18.21 -10.74 -17.77
C ALA A 34 19.66 -10.70 -18.31
N GLN A 35 20.05 -9.65 -19.03
CA GLN A 35 21.36 -9.50 -19.64
C GLN A 35 22.28 -8.52 -18.91
N ASP A 36 21.76 -7.74 -17.96
CA ASP A 36 22.56 -6.81 -17.18
C ASP A 36 23.26 -7.57 -16.03
N THR A 37 24.55 -7.84 -16.22
CA THR A 37 25.40 -8.53 -15.24
C THR A 37 25.56 -7.81 -13.90
N ARG A 38 25.05 -6.59 -13.77
CA ARG A 38 24.94 -5.83 -12.51
C ARG A 38 23.75 -6.27 -11.67
N TYR A 39 22.79 -7.01 -12.24
CA TYR A 39 21.74 -7.68 -11.49
C TYR A 39 22.29 -8.96 -10.89
N VAL A 40 22.84 -8.85 -9.70
CA VAL A 40 23.04 -10.02 -8.86
C VAL A 40 21.63 -10.42 -8.38
N THR A 41 21.09 -11.45 -8.97
CA THR A 41 19.93 -12.14 -8.41
C THR A 41 20.35 -12.71 -7.05
N VAL A 42 20.05 -11.99 -5.99
CA VAL A 42 20.16 -12.53 -4.63
C VAL A 42 18.90 -13.37 -4.39
N PHE A 43 18.83 -14.52 -5.08
CA PHE A 43 18.11 -15.64 -4.51
C PHE A 43 19.01 -16.22 -3.41
N PRO A 44 18.52 -16.51 -2.21
CA PRO A 44 19.33 -17.16 -1.21
C PRO A 44 19.78 -18.51 -1.76
N ASP A 45 21.07 -18.60 -2.16
CA ASP A 45 21.72 -19.85 -2.49
C ASP A 45 21.76 -20.68 -1.20
N PRO A 46 21.23 -21.91 -1.16
CA PRO A 46 21.26 -22.76 0.01
C PRO A 46 22.68 -23.24 0.39
N VAL A 47 23.72 -22.80 -0.31
CA VAL A 47 25.11 -23.16 -0.01
C VAL A 47 25.73 -22.13 0.92
N ARG A 48 25.74 -22.47 2.21
CA ARG A 48 26.49 -21.73 3.26
C ARG A 48 27.93 -21.51 2.85
N ARG A 49 28.35 -20.23 2.73
CA ARG A 49 29.77 -19.86 2.75
C ARG A 49 30.25 -19.83 4.22
N PRO A 50 31.32 -20.56 4.58
CA PRO A 50 31.90 -20.45 5.93
C PRO A 50 32.59 -19.09 6.05
N GLY A 51 32.17 -18.26 6.98
CA GLY A 51 32.87 -17.03 7.35
C GLY A 51 32.04 -15.74 7.42
N CYS A 52 30.76 -15.73 7.09
CA CYS A 52 29.89 -14.61 7.39
C CYS A 52 29.30 -14.82 8.77
N CYS A 53 29.46 -13.82 9.64
CA CYS A 53 29.02 -13.78 11.02
C CYS A 53 27.55 -14.17 11.15
N THR A 54 27.29 -15.46 11.41
CA THR A 54 25.98 -15.93 11.86
C THR A 54 25.92 -15.77 13.36
N THR A 55 25.77 -14.56 13.83
CA THR A 55 25.06 -14.38 15.10
C THR A 55 23.58 -14.40 14.73
N THR A 56 22.99 -15.55 14.76
CA THR A 56 21.59 -15.67 15.16
C THR A 56 21.60 -15.19 16.60
N GLU A 57 21.53 -13.87 16.77
CA GLU A 57 21.12 -13.31 18.05
C GLU A 57 19.71 -13.89 18.26
N VAL A 58 19.64 -14.91 19.10
CA VAL A 58 18.41 -15.26 19.78
C VAL A 58 18.03 -13.97 20.49
N THR A 59 17.16 -13.18 19.86
CA THR A 59 16.60 -11.99 20.47
C THR A 59 15.94 -12.50 21.73
N HIS A 60 16.55 -12.21 22.87
CA HIS A 60 16.00 -12.55 24.17
C HIS A 60 14.68 -11.78 24.29
N MET A 61 13.59 -12.48 23.96
CA MET A 61 12.24 -11.95 24.12
C MET A 61 12.08 -11.49 25.56
N SER A 62 11.66 -10.26 25.75
CA SER A 62 11.45 -9.73 27.08
C SER A 62 10.42 -10.56 27.84
N ARG A 63 10.74 -10.89 29.11
CA ARG A 63 9.78 -11.57 30.01
C ARG A 63 8.47 -10.79 30.22
N TYR A 64 8.42 -9.56 29.82
CA TYR A 64 7.26 -8.67 29.94
C TYR A 64 6.34 -8.72 28.73
N PHE A 65 6.74 -9.39 27.65
CA PHE A 65 5.87 -9.55 26.49
C PHE A 65 4.66 -10.44 26.85
N THR A 66 3.52 -10.11 26.28
CA THR A 66 2.37 -11.01 26.28
C THR A 66 2.73 -12.28 25.49
N LYS A 67 2.02 -13.37 25.76
CA LYS A 67 2.23 -14.64 25.01
C LYS A 67 2.09 -14.45 23.51
N THR A 68 1.10 -13.65 23.10
CA THR A 68 0.87 -13.27 21.70
C THR A 68 2.09 -12.61 21.09
N LEU A 69 2.55 -11.52 21.70
CA LEU A 69 3.70 -10.76 21.16
C LEU A 69 4.99 -11.58 21.16
N ALA A 70 5.16 -12.47 22.15
CA ALA A 70 6.30 -13.38 22.22
C ALA A 70 6.29 -14.48 21.15
N ALA A 71 5.12 -14.80 20.58
CA ALA A 71 4.98 -15.78 19.51
C ALA A 71 5.05 -15.17 18.09
N LEU A 72 4.98 -13.85 17.97
CA LEU A 72 5.03 -13.17 16.68
C LEU A 72 6.42 -13.25 16.05
N GLU A 73 6.47 -13.64 14.80
CA GLU A 73 7.63 -13.42 13.94
C GLU A 73 7.61 -11.98 13.42
N PRO A 74 8.67 -11.18 13.69
CA PRO A 74 8.72 -9.80 13.21
C PRO A 74 8.71 -9.77 11.68
N TYR A 75 8.00 -8.80 11.11
CA TYR A 75 8.13 -8.49 9.69
C TYR A 75 9.61 -8.23 9.36
N THR A 76 10.15 -8.96 8.41
CA THR A 76 11.52 -8.76 7.94
C THR A 76 11.50 -7.85 6.73
N PRO A 77 11.84 -6.55 6.87
CA PRO A 77 11.95 -5.65 5.74
C PRO A 77 13.11 -6.09 4.85
N GLY A 78 13.03 -5.75 3.56
CA GLY A 78 14.14 -5.97 2.64
C GLY A 78 15.44 -5.35 3.16
N GLU A 79 16.58 -5.95 2.82
CA GLU A 79 17.90 -5.49 3.26
C GLU A 79 18.12 -4.00 3.00
N GLN A 80 18.69 -3.30 3.99
CA GLN A 80 19.00 -1.86 3.96
C GLN A 80 20.52 -1.65 3.87
N LEU A 81 21.14 -2.20 2.83
CA LEU A 81 22.59 -2.06 2.62
C LEU A 81 22.96 -0.60 2.36
N LYS A 82 24.00 -0.11 3.04
CA LYS A 82 24.55 1.25 2.89
C LYS A 82 25.87 1.18 2.11
N LEU A 83 25.79 0.80 0.85
CA LEU A 83 26.95 0.74 -0.04
C LEU A 83 26.91 1.94 -1.01
N PRO A 84 28.09 2.54 -1.32
CA PRO A 84 28.16 3.53 -2.38
C PRO A 84 27.73 2.89 -3.73
N ASP A 85 27.05 3.64 -4.54
CA ASP A 85 26.57 3.24 -5.89
C ASP A 85 25.58 2.06 -5.92
N LEU A 86 24.95 1.74 -4.77
CA LEU A 86 23.93 0.71 -4.70
C LEU A 86 22.64 1.15 -5.41
N VAL A 87 22.19 0.34 -6.37
CA VAL A 87 20.84 0.46 -6.93
C VAL A 87 19.89 -0.38 -6.09
N LYS A 88 19.10 0.30 -5.25
CA LYS A 88 18.14 -0.34 -4.34
C LYS A 88 16.80 -0.56 -5.04
N LEU A 89 16.38 -1.82 -5.21
CA LEU A 89 15.14 -2.19 -5.87
C LEU A 89 14.18 -3.03 -4.99
N ASN A 90 14.63 -3.41 -3.80
CA ASN A 90 13.96 -4.40 -2.96
C ASN A 90 12.78 -3.87 -2.13
N ALA A 91 12.54 -2.55 -2.10
CA ALA A 91 11.44 -1.94 -1.34
C ALA A 91 10.46 -1.16 -2.23
N ASN A 92 10.59 -1.28 -3.55
CA ASN A 92 9.77 -0.57 -4.53
C ASN A 92 9.73 0.96 -4.30
N GLU A 93 10.85 1.52 -3.81
CA GLU A 93 11.01 2.95 -3.67
C GLU A 93 11.18 3.60 -5.04
N ASN A 94 10.53 4.72 -5.25
CA ASN A 94 10.69 5.47 -6.49
C ASN A 94 12.05 6.19 -6.48
N PRO A 95 12.88 6.07 -7.54
CA PRO A 95 14.20 6.67 -7.57
C PRO A 95 14.20 8.20 -7.79
N TYR A 96 13.04 8.80 -8.08
CA TYR A 96 12.93 10.23 -8.31
C TYR A 96 12.65 10.99 -7.00
N PRO A 97 13.08 12.26 -6.91
CA PRO A 97 12.73 13.09 -5.77
C PRO A 97 11.23 13.42 -5.77
N PRO A 98 10.67 13.83 -4.63
CA PRO A 98 9.32 14.37 -4.56
C PRO A 98 9.13 15.57 -5.51
N ALA A 99 7.88 15.90 -5.82
CA ALA A 99 7.53 17.04 -6.66
C ALA A 99 8.18 18.35 -6.14
N PRO A 100 8.59 19.27 -7.02
CA PRO A 100 9.41 20.46 -6.65
C PRO A 100 8.83 21.32 -5.53
N GLY A 101 7.49 21.40 -5.40
CA GLY A 101 6.82 22.16 -4.35
C GLY A 101 6.88 21.56 -2.95
N VAL A 102 7.16 20.26 -2.83
CA VAL A 102 7.08 19.54 -1.54
C VAL A 102 8.12 20.05 -0.56
N ALA A 103 9.36 20.24 -0.98
CA ALA A 103 10.43 20.72 -0.10
C ALA A 103 10.10 22.12 0.48
N ALA A 104 9.56 23.02 -0.33
CA ALA A 104 9.15 24.36 0.12
C ALA A 104 7.97 24.29 1.10
N ALA A 105 6.99 23.43 0.83
CA ALA A 105 5.83 23.23 1.70
C ALA A 105 6.26 22.68 3.08
N VAL A 106 7.14 21.68 3.09
CA VAL A 106 7.69 21.11 4.34
C VAL A 106 8.47 22.15 5.12
N ALA A 107 9.37 22.89 4.46
CA ALA A 107 10.12 23.97 5.12
C ALA A 107 9.19 25.06 5.69
N GLY A 108 8.13 25.42 4.99
CA GLY A 108 7.13 26.37 5.46
C GLY A 108 6.31 25.88 6.65
N ALA A 109 6.15 24.57 6.82
CA ALA A 109 5.43 23.98 7.94
C ALA A 109 6.26 23.90 9.25
N VAL A 110 7.59 23.88 9.14
CA VAL A 110 8.50 23.70 10.30
C VAL A 110 8.22 24.66 11.48
N PRO A 111 7.99 25.98 11.28
CA PRO A 111 7.68 26.88 12.40
C PRO A 111 6.41 26.51 13.16
N GLY A 112 5.48 25.81 12.52
CA GLY A 112 4.22 25.34 13.10
C GLY A 112 4.35 24.07 13.96
N LEU A 113 5.45 23.30 13.83
CA LEU A 113 5.62 22.01 14.51
C LEU A 113 5.63 22.11 16.05
N ARG A 114 5.75 23.29 16.64
CA ARG A 114 5.60 23.53 18.09
C ARG A 114 4.17 23.41 18.58
N LEU A 115 3.19 23.35 17.68
CA LEU A 115 1.77 23.22 17.99
C LEU A 115 1.32 21.80 17.61
N TYR A 116 0.28 21.32 18.29
CA TYR A 116 -0.40 20.11 17.84
C TYR A 116 -1.02 20.32 16.46
N SER A 117 -1.03 19.25 15.66
CA SER A 117 -1.75 19.24 14.39
C SER A 117 -3.26 19.34 14.59
N ASP A 118 -3.97 19.69 13.52
CA ASP A 118 -5.42 19.56 13.46
C ASP A 118 -5.83 18.10 13.67
N LEU A 119 -6.72 17.86 14.63
CA LEU A 119 -7.19 16.50 14.98
C LEU A 119 -7.97 15.83 13.85
N THR A 120 -8.56 16.61 12.97
CA THR A 120 -9.38 16.12 11.85
C THR A 120 -8.60 16.08 10.54
N GLU A 121 -7.34 16.58 10.54
CA GLU A 121 -6.53 16.71 9.33
C GLU A 121 -7.25 17.36 8.15
N ALA A 122 -8.18 18.29 8.44
CA ALA A 122 -9.16 18.83 7.52
C ALA A 122 -8.57 19.32 6.20
N ALA A 123 -7.40 19.97 6.22
CA ALA A 123 -6.74 20.46 5.03
C ALA A 123 -6.23 19.31 4.13
N LEU A 124 -5.69 18.25 4.73
CA LEU A 124 -5.20 17.06 4.03
C LEU A 124 -6.38 16.27 3.46
N CYS A 125 -7.38 15.96 4.28
CA CYS A 125 -8.61 15.27 3.84
C CYS A 125 -9.29 16.01 2.69
N ALA A 126 -9.42 17.35 2.77
CA ALA A 126 -9.99 18.15 1.70
C ALA A 126 -9.15 18.11 0.40
N ALA A 127 -7.83 18.04 0.50
CA ALA A 127 -6.96 17.93 -0.67
C ALA A 127 -7.09 16.56 -1.34
N ILE A 128 -7.06 15.48 -0.55
CA ILE A 128 -7.25 14.10 -1.04
C ILE A 128 -8.66 13.93 -1.63
N ALA A 129 -9.67 14.42 -0.95
CA ALA A 129 -11.05 14.33 -1.41
C ALA A 129 -11.25 14.98 -2.80
N ARG A 130 -10.63 16.15 -3.02
CA ARG A 130 -10.65 16.79 -4.36
C ARG A 130 -9.94 15.93 -5.41
N HIS A 131 -8.82 15.30 -5.05
CA HIS A 131 -8.08 14.40 -5.95
C HIS A 131 -8.91 13.16 -6.31
N CYS A 132 -9.53 12.54 -5.31
CA CYS A 132 -10.35 11.33 -5.48
C CYS A 132 -11.77 11.62 -5.98
N GLY A 133 -12.20 12.89 -6.04
CA GLY A 133 -13.55 13.27 -6.44
C GLY A 133 -14.63 12.85 -5.44
N VAL A 134 -14.33 12.81 -4.15
CA VAL A 134 -15.22 12.48 -3.03
C VAL A 134 -15.35 13.66 -2.05
N GLN A 135 -16.06 13.49 -0.94
CA GLN A 135 -16.13 14.51 0.11
C GLN A 135 -15.05 14.27 1.18
N PRO A 136 -14.62 15.29 1.94
CA PRO A 136 -13.64 15.13 3.00
C PRO A 136 -14.01 14.08 4.05
N GLU A 137 -15.29 13.92 4.33
CA GLU A 137 -15.84 12.94 5.27
C GLU A 137 -15.67 11.48 4.82
N ASN A 138 -15.29 11.28 3.57
CA ASN A 138 -14.99 9.96 3.02
C ASN A 138 -13.50 9.55 3.19
N ILE A 139 -12.68 10.39 3.83
CA ILE A 139 -11.22 10.19 3.90
C ILE A 139 -10.76 10.00 5.34
N LEU A 140 -10.00 8.92 5.57
CA LEU A 140 -9.19 8.74 6.77
C LEU A 140 -7.73 8.68 6.38
N CYS A 141 -6.92 9.60 6.89
CA CYS A 141 -5.47 9.58 6.71
C CYS A 141 -4.79 8.73 7.79
N GLY A 142 -3.62 8.17 7.47
CA GLY A 142 -2.84 7.36 8.37
C GLY A 142 -1.34 7.43 8.10
N ASN A 143 -0.55 6.81 8.95
CA ASN A 143 0.90 6.71 8.88
C ASN A 143 1.34 5.70 7.79
N GLY A 144 1.05 6.03 6.53
CA GLY A 144 1.12 5.12 5.40
C GLY A 144 -0.13 4.24 5.31
N SER A 145 -0.30 3.55 4.17
CA SER A 145 -1.39 2.58 3.99
C SER A 145 -1.37 1.45 5.01
N ASP A 146 -0.21 1.14 5.58
CA ASP A 146 -0.07 0.08 6.59
C ASP A 146 -0.93 0.35 7.83
N GLU A 147 -0.98 1.61 8.30
CA GLU A 147 -1.84 1.97 9.43
C GLU A 147 -3.33 1.93 9.06
N ASN A 148 -3.68 2.39 7.85
CA ASN A 148 -5.06 2.29 7.39
C ASN A 148 -5.52 0.83 7.27
N LEU A 149 -4.67 -0.06 6.77
CA LEU A 149 -4.93 -1.50 6.73
C LEU A 149 -5.09 -2.08 8.14
N LEU A 150 -4.17 -1.74 9.06
CA LEU A 150 -4.25 -2.17 10.45
C LEU A 150 -5.57 -1.74 11.10
N LEU A 151 -5.98 -0.48 10.92
CA LEU A 151 -7.22 0.05 11.49
C LEU A 151 -8.44 -0.63 10.88
N ALA A 152 -8.47 -0.81 9.55
CA ALA A 152 -9.56 -1.51 8.86
C ALA A 152 -9.69 -2.96 9.35
N LEU A 153 -8.57 -3.73 9.40
CA LEU A 153 -8.63 -5.10 9.86
C LEU A 153 -9.04 -5.19 11.34
N ARG A 154 -8.59 -4.26 12.17
CA ARG A 154 -9.01 -4.22 13.58
C ARG A 154 -10.49 -3.88 13.75
N ALA A 155 -11.08 -3.12 12.84
CA ALA A 155 -12.48 -2.74 12.89
C ALA A 155 -13.42 -3.82 12.35
N PHE A 156 -12.99 -4.58 11.35
CA PHE A 156 -13.87 -5.48 10.60
C PHE A 156 -13.48 -6.96 10.66
N CYS A 157 -12.38 -7.29 11.34
CA CYS A 157 -11.95 -8.68 11.56
C CYS A 157 -11.71 -8.95 13.04
N ASP A 158 -11.93 -10.18 13.45
CA ASP A 158 -11.61 -10.72 14.78
C ASP A 158 -11.39 -12.25 14.70
N GLU A 159 -11.36 -12.93 15.85
CA GLU A 159 -11.20 -14.39 15.92
C GLU A 159 -12.31 -15.17 15.19
N THR A 160 -13.46 -14.54 14.90
CA THR A 160 -14.64 -15.13 14.26
C THR A 160 -14.92 -14.59 12.87
N HIS A 161 -14.28 -13.48 12.51
CA HIS A 161 -14.39 -12.81 11.20
C HIS A 161 -13.04 -12.87 10.49
N PRO A 162 -12.80 -13.91 9.67
CA PRO A 162 -11.52 -14.13 9.01
C PRO A 162 -11.25 -13.10 7.91
N LEU A 163 -9.98 -13.02 7.50
CA LEU A 163 -9.54 -12.25 6.36
C LEU A 163 -9.23 -13.18 5.18
N ALA A 164 -9.87 -12.96 4.04
CA ALA A 164 -9.58 -13.63 2.78
C ALA A 164 -8.61 -12.79 1.93
N PHE A 165 -7.52 -13.40 1.45
CA PHE A 165 -6.53 -12.76 0.58
C PHE A 165 -5.75 -13.79 -0.26
N ALA A 166 -5.08 -13.32 -1.31
CA ALA A 166 -4.27 -14.19 -2.18
C ALA A 166 -2.98 -14.65 -1.48
N ASP A 167 -2.51 -15.86 -1.77
CA ASP A 167 -1.24 -16.40 -1.27
C ASP A 167 -0.01 -15.65 -1.76
N ILE A 168 -0.06 -15.14 -3.00
CA ILE A 168 1.01 -14.30 -3.59
C ILE A 168 0.49 -12.86 -3.69
N THR A 169 0.70 -12.09 -2.61
CA THR A 169 0.27 -10.70 -2.50
C THR A 169 1.17 -9.95 -1.51
N TYR A 170 0.73 -8.80 -1.01
CA TYR A 170 1.49 -8.02 -0.03
C TYR A 170 1.69 -8.80 1.27
N SER A 171 2.95 -9.08 1.58
CA SER A 171 3.34 -9.96 2.69
C SER A 171 3.02 -9.41 4.10
N PHE A 172 2.50 -8.20 4.19
CA PHE A 172 2.11 -7.61 5.47
C PHE A 172 0.72 -8.06 5.95
N TYR A 173 -0.16 -8.54 5.06
CA TYR A 173 -1.49 -9.03 5.46
C TYR A 173 -1.42 -10.17 6.48
N PRO A 174 -0.66 -11.26 6.24
CA PRO A 174 -0.51 -12.31 7.25
C PRO A 174 0.09 -11.81 8.55
N VAL A 175 1.03 -10.86 8.52
CA VAL A 175 1.62 -10.27 9.74
C VAL A 175 0.55 -9.53 10.56
N LEU A 176 -0.35 -8.80 9.91
CA LEU A 176 -1.47 -8.15 10.58
C LEU A 176 -2.46 -9.17 11.15
N CYS A 177 -2.75 -10.25 10.42
CA CYS A 177 -3.60 -11.32 10.91
C CYS A 177 -3.04 -11.97 12.17
N ASP A 178 -1.75 -12.29 12.18
CA ASP A 178 -1.07 -12.88 13.34
C ASP A 178 -1.07 -11.92 14.53
N LEU A 179 -0.80 -10.63 14.29
CA LEU A 179 -0.83 -9.59 15.32
C LEU A 179 -2.21 -9.44 15.96
N LEU A 180 -3.26 -9.52 15.18
CA LEU A 180 -4.65 -9.28 15.60
C LEU A 180 -5.41 -10.57 15.92
N HIS A 181 -4.79 -11.75 15.78
CA HIS A 181 -5.43 -13.07 15.93
C HIS A 181 -6.60 -13.31 14.96
N ILE A 182 -6.48 -12.79 13.74
CA ILE A 182 -7.47 -12.96 12.69
C ILE A 182 -7.20 -14.29 11.97
N PRO A 183 -8.19 -15.20 11.83
CA PRO A 183 -8.04 -16.38 10.99
C PRO A 183 -7.81 -16.00 9.54
N GLN A 184 -6.87 -16.69 8.90
CA GLN A 184 -6.46 -16.41 7.53
C GLN A 184 -7.17 -17.39 6.58
N HIS A 185 -7.87 -16.84 5.57
CA HIS A 185 -8.37 -17.59 4.43
C HIS A 185 -7.52 -17.26 3.20
N VAL A 186 -6.51 -18.09 2.95
CA VAL A 186 -5.56 -17.88 1.87
C VAL A 186 -6.09 -18.51 0.57
N ILE A 187 -6.25 -17.70 -0.46
CA ILE A 187 -6.78 -18.09 -1.77
C ILE A 187 -5.62 -18.17 -2.77
N LEU A 188 -5.42 -19.35 -3.36
CA LEU A 188 -4.32 -19.58 -4.29
C LEU A 188 -4.54 -18.84 -5.60
N VAL A 189 -3.50 -18.12 -6.06
CA VAL A 189 -3.44 -17.58 -7.42
C VAL A 189 -3.35 -18.71 -8.45
N GLU A 190 -3.64 -18.39 -9.70
CA GLU A 190 -3.50 -19.32 -10.82
C GLU A 190 -2.01 -19.54 -11.18
N GLU A 191 -1.72 -20.53 -12.02
CA GLU A 191 -0.34 -20.85 -12.46
C GLU A 191 0.36 -19.67 -13.17
N ASP A 192 -0.40 -18.77 -13.79
CA ASP A 192 0.09 -17.54 -14.41
C ASP A 192 0.12 -16.33 -13.46
N PHE A 193 -0.05 -16.57 -12.16
CA PHE A 193 -0.14 -15.57 -11.09
C PHE A 193 -1.37 -14.67 -11.13
N SER A 194 -2.36 -14.93 -12.00
CA SER A 194 -3.61 -14.19 -12.01
C SER A 194 -4.49 -14.53 -10.81
N LEU A 195 -5.35 -13.57 -10.42
CA LEU A 195 -6.38 -13.79 -9.41
C LEU A 195 -7.67 -14.24 -10.09
N ASP A 196 -8.14 -15.43 -9.74
CA ASP A 196 -9.52 -15.81 -10.07
C ASP A 196 -10.49 -15.20 -9.05
N LEU A 197 -11.06 -14.04 -9.40
CA LEU A 197 -11.96 -13.32 -8.51
C LEU A 197 -13.28 -14.06 -8.24
N SER A 198 -13.62 -15.08 -9.01
CA SER A 198 -14.80 -15.92 -8.73
C SER A 198 -14.69 -16.67 -7.40
N LYS A 199 -13.46 -16.96 -6.95
CA LYS A 199 -13.16 -17.59 -5.66
C LYS A 199 -13.49 -16.69 -4.47
N TYR A 200 -13.69 -15.39 -4.70
CA TYR A 200 -14.02 -14.41 -3.67
C TYR A 200 -15.52 -14.12 -3.58
N HIS A 201 -16.35 -14.73 -4.45
CA HIS A 201 -17.78 -14.49 -4.46
C HIS A 201 -18.50 -15.19 -3.32
N GLY A 202 -19.28 -14.45 -2.53
CA GLY A 202 -20.15 -15.00 -1.49
C GLY A 202 -19.41 -15.65 -0.32
N LEU A 203 -18.17 -15.23 -0.05
CA LEU A 203 -17.38 -15.77 1.08
C LEU A 203 -17.97 -15.39 2.43
N ASN A 204 -18.66 -14.23 2.53
CA ASN A 204 -19.14 -13.66 3.80
C ASN A 204 -18.00 -13.46 4.83
N GLU A 205 -16.83 -13.13 4.34
CA GLU A 205 -15.60 -12.83 5.09
C GLU A 205 -15.10 -11.46 4.68
N THR A 206 -14.33 -10.81 5.54
CA THR A 206 -13.59 -9.62 5.09
C THR A 206 -12.58 -10.01 4.03
N ILE A 207 -12.54 -9.27 2.93
CA ILE A 207 -11.69 -9.57 1.78
C ILE A 207 -10.69 -8.43 1.59
N VAL A 208 -9.42 -8.74 1.32
CA VAL A 208 -8.46 -7.76 0.81
C VAL A 208 -7.93 -8.18 -0.55
N ILE A 209 -7.98 -7.24 -1.51
CA ILE A 209 -7.46 -7.41 -2.87
C ILE A 209 -6.47 -6.28 -3.15
N ALA A 210 -5.20 -6.61 -3.31
CA ALA A 210 -4.23 -5.64 -3.82
C ALA A 210 -4.43 -5.44 -5.33
N ASN A 211 -4.63 -4.20 -5.77
CA ASN A 211 -4.93 -3.90 -7.16
C ASN A 211 -4.30 -2.58 -7.65
N PRO A 212 -3.24 -2.61 -8.46
CA PRO A 212 -2.49 -3.78 -8.95
C PRO A 212 -1.89 -4.65 -7.86
N ASN A 213 -1.91 -5.98 -8.04
CA ASN A 213 -1.35 -6.88 -7.04
C ASN A 213 0.19 -6.79 -7.01
N ALA A 214 0.78 -6.78 -5.84
CA ALA A 214 2.22 -6.86 -5.65
C ALA A 214 2.56 -8.19 -4.95
N PRO A 215 3.49 -9.02 -5.46
CA PRO A 215 4.51 -8.68 -6.47
C PRO A 215 4.14 -9.02 -7.92
N THR A 216 2.97 -9.57 -8.21
CA THR A 216 2.62 -10.09 -9.54
C THR A 216 2.44 -9.01 -10.61
N THR A 217 2.22 -7.75 -10.18
CA THR A 217 1.95 -6.56 -11.02
C THR A 217 0.65 -6.61 -11.82
N LEU A 218 -0.16 -7.64 -11.65
CA LEU A 218 -1.39 -7.82 -12.40
C LEU A 218 -2.51 -6.92 -11.88
N LEU A 219 -3.20 -6.27 -12.81
CA LEU A 219 -4.34 -5.39 -12.56
C LEU A 219 -5.64 -6.14 -12.84
N GLN A 220 -6.55 -6.12 -11.89
CA GLN A 220 -7.91 -6.60 -12.08
C GLN A 220 -8.82 -5.47 -12.60
N PRO A 221 -9.73 -5.75 -13.54
CA PRO A 221 -10.71 -4.76 -13.97
C PRO A 221 -11.63 -4.34 -12.81
N VAL A 222 -11.95 -3.05 -12.74
CA VAL A 222 -12.88 -2.50 -11.72
C VAL A 222 -14.21 -3.27 -11.70
N ALA A 223 -14.76 -3.63 -12.88
CA ALA A 223 -16.00 -4.39 -12.97
C ALA A 223 -15.91 -5.78 -12.31
N ALA A 224 -14.76 -6.43 -12.35
CA ALA A 224 -14.57 -7.72 -11.69
C ALA A 224 -14.48 -7.57 -10.14
N ILE A 225 -13.83 -6.50 -9.66
CA ILE A 225 -13.84 -6.16 -8.23
C ILE A 225 -15.25 -5.74 -7.78
N GLU A 226 -15.97 -4.97 -8.59
CA GLU A 226 -17.36 -4.60 -8.32
C GLU A 226 -18.26 -5.83 -8.11
N GLU A 227 -18.03 -6.91 -8.88
CA GLU A 227 -18.76 -8.16 -8.72
C GLU A 227 -18.44 -8.83 -7.38
N VAL A 228 -17.17 -8.80 -6.93
CA VAL A 228 -16.80 -9.28 -5.57
C VAL A 228 -17.53 -8.47 -4.50
N VAL A 229 -17.53 -7.14 -4.59
CA VAL A 229 -18.24 -6.26 -3.65
C VAL A 229 -19.73 -6.60 -3.61
N ARG A 230 -20.36 -6.74 -4.78
CA ARG A 230 -21.79 -7.00 -4.93
C ARG A 230 -22.20 -8.37 -4.37
N THR A 231 -21.35 -9.37 -4.47
CA THR A 231 -21.62 -10.75 -4.03
C THR A 231 -21.32 -10.99 -2.55
N ASN A 232 -20.74 -9.99 -1.85
CA ASN A 232 -20.44 -10.04 -0.42
C ASN A 232 -21.08 -8.85 0.33
N PRO A 233 -22.42 -8.67 0.27
CA PRO A 233 -23.08 -7.45 0.75
C PRO A 233 -22.96 -7.25 2.27
N ASP A 234 -22.72 -8.31 3.02
CA ASP A 234 -22.61 -8.29 4.49
C ASP A 234 -21.16 -8.33 4.99
N SER A 235 -20.19 -8.15 4.08
CA SER A 235 -18.77 -8.21 4.38
C SER A 235 -18.00 -7.07 3.73
N ILE A 236 -16.97 -6.58 4.41
CA ILE A 236 -16.11 -5.51 3.88
C ILE A 236 -15.17 -6.05 2.81
N VAL A 237 -15.07 -5.35 1.70
CA VAL A 237 -14.07 -5.56 0.65
C VAL A 237 -13.08 -4.39 0.67
N ILE A 238 -11.84 -4.69 1.03
CA ILE A 238 -10.72 -3.73 1.04
C ILE A 238 -9.98 -3.86 -0.28
N VAL A 239 -9.86 -2.77 -1.03
CA VAL A 239 -9.04 -2.72 -2.25
C VAL A 239 -7.78 -1.92 -1.93
N ASP A 240 -6.65 -2.62 -1.88
CA ASP A 240 -5.35 -1.99 -1.64
C ASP A 240 -4.76 -1.51 -2.96
N GLU A 241 -4.83 -0.21 -3.15
CA GLU A 241 -4.42 0.50 -4.36
C GLU A 241 -3.05 1.18 -4.21
N ALA A 242 -2.11 0.58 -3.50
CA ALA A 242 -0.79 1.17 -3.29
C ALA A 242 -0.05 1.52 -4.59
N TYR A 243 -0.39 0.86 -5.70
CA TYR A 243 0.25 1.06 -7.01
C TYR A 243 -0.71 1.59 -8.09
N ILE A 244 -1.89 2.05 -7.73
CA ILE A 244 -2.95 2.39 -8.69
C ILE A 244 -2.58 3.50 -9.67
N ASP A 245 -1.78 4.47 -9.24
CA ASP A 245 -1.34 5.57 -10.10
C ASP A 245 -0.53 5.11 -11.32
N PHE A 246 0.03 3.92 -11.25
CA PHE A 246 0.75 3.30 -12.37
C PHE A 246 -0.17 2.53 -13.33
N ALA A 247 -1.42 2.28 -12.97
CA ALA A 247 -2.36 1.49 -13.77
C ALA A 247 -3.09 2.31 -14.86
N GLY A 248 -2.91 3.63 -14.86
CA GLY A 248 -3.55 4.53 -15.82
C GLY A 248 -4.95 4.99 -15.41
N PRO A 249 -5.61 5.78 -16.26
CA PRO A 249 -6.88 6.40 -15.91
C PRO A 249 -8.01 5.36 -15.75
N ASN A 250 -8.93 5.64 -14.84
CA ASN A 250 -10.13 4.82 -14.57
C ASN A 250 -9.87 3.41 -14.02
N ALA A 251 -8.66 3.13 -13.52
CA ALA A 251 -8.32 1.84 -12.92
C ALA A 251 -8.70 1.76 -11.43
N SER A 252 -8.88 2.91 -10.77
CA SER A 252 -9.20 2.96 -9.33
C SER A 252 -10.64 2.55 -9.03
N CYS A 253 -10.80 1.82 -7.93
CA CYS A 253 -12.07 1.41 -7.36
C CYS A 253 -12.74 2.49 -6.48
N VAL A 254 -12.13 3.67 -6.30
CA VAL A 254 -12.73 4.79 -5.55
C VAL A 254 -14.19 5.07 -5.98
N PRO A 255 -14.57 5.06 -7.28
CA PRO A 255 -15.97 5.26 -7.65
C PRO A 255 -16.95 4.25 -7.06
N LEU A 256 -16.50 3.06 -6.66
CA LEU A 256 -17.37 2.04 -6.03
C LEU A 256 -17.82 2.47 -4.63
N THR A 257 -17.04 3.29 -3.91
CA THR A 257 -17.42 3.81 -2.57
C THR A 257 -18.66 4.71 -2.60
N LYS A 258 -19.06 5.17 -3.79
CA LYS A 258 -20.29 5.94 -3.98
C LYS A 258 -21.52 5.08 -4.28
N LYS A 259 -21.31 3.79 -4.58
CA LYS A 259 -22.37 2.84 -4.97
C LYS A 259 -22.63 1.81 -3.87
N TYR A 260 -21.61 1.47 -3.11
CA TYR A 260 -21.62 0.38 -2.15
C TYR A 260 -21.12 0.88 -0.79
N ASP A 261 -21.73 0.40 0.26
CA ASP A 261 -21.42 0.75 1.65
C ASP A 261 -20.41 -0.19 2.32
N ASN A 262 -20.03 -1.26 1.62
CA ASN A 262 -19.13 -2.32 2.09
C ASN A 262 -17.75 -2.32 1.40
N VAL A 263 -17.30 -1.22 0.79
CA VAL A 263 -16.01 -1.12 0.13
C VAL A 263 -15.14 -0.04 0.75
N ILE A 264 -13.87 -0.39 0.99
CA ILE A 264 -12.83 0.53 1.45
C ILE A 264 -11.69 0.49 0.43
N VAL A 265 -11.29 1.63 -0.09
CA VAL A 265 -10.13 1.75 -0.99
C VAL A 265 -8.97 2.36 -0.22
N VAL A 266 -7.82 1.69 -0.19
CA VAL A 266 -6.62 2.13 0.53
C VAL A 266 -5.56 2.58 -0.46
N GLN A 267 -4.99 3.77 -0.27
CA GLN A 267 -3.94 4.33 -1.14
C GLN A 267 -2.78 4.89 -0.32
N THR A 268 -1.64 5.15 -0.96
CA THR A 268 -0.44 5.65 -0.30
C THR A 268 0.32 6.68 -1.14
N PHE A 269 0.94 7.64 -0.48
CA PHE A 269 1.88 8.55 -1.12
C PHE A 269 3.31 7.97 -1.23
N SER A 270 3.54 6.75 -0.73
CA SER A 270 4.87 6.15 -0.65
C SER A 270 5.46 5.76 -2.01
N LYS A 271 4.63 5.50 -3.02
CA LYS A 271 5.07 4.92 -4.30
C LYS A 271 5.14 5.97 -5.41
N SER A 272 4.06 6.27 -6.07
CA SER A 272 3.99 7.21 -7.19
C SER A 272 4.35 8.65 -6.82
N HIS A 273 4.02 9.07 -5.60
CA HIS A 273 4.25 10.43 -5.12
C HIS A 273 5.65 10.65 -4.53
N ASN A 274 6.50 9.63 -4.47
CA ASN A 274 7.88 9.70 -3.98
C ASN A 274 8.01 10.16 -2.51
N LEU A 275 7.03 9.83 -1.68
CA LEU A 275 6.92 10.28 -0.29
C LEU A 275 6.97 9.12 0.72
N ALA A 276 7.67 8.03 0.40
CA ALA A 276 7.78 6.87 1.30
C ALA A 276 8.22 7.26 2.72
N GLY A 277 9.18 8.19 2.84
CA GLY A 277 9.66 8.70 4.12
C GLY A 277 8.70 9.63 4.87
N ALA A 278 7.71 10.20 4.20
CA ALA A 278 6.72 11.07 4.83
C ALA A 278 5.64 10.29 5.60
N ARG A 279 5.52 8.99 5.35
CA ARG A 279 4.55 8.11 5.99
C ARG A 279 3.10 8.60 5.90
N VAL A 280 2.64 8.93 4.69
CA VAL A 280 1.25 9.34 4.44
C VAL A 280 0.55 8.30 3.57
N GLY A 281 -0.56 7.80 4.06
CA GLY A 281 -1.51 6.98 3.34
C GLY A 281 -2.93 7.41 3.71
N PHE A 282 -3.92 6.89 3.01
CA PHE A 282 -5.31 7.18 3.30
C PHE A 282 -6.22 6.05 2.83
N CYS A 283 -7.41 6.00 3.37
CA CYS A 283 -8.50 5.21 2.81
C CYS A 283 -9.68 6.09 2.41
N VAL A 284 -10.47 5.57 1.48
CA VAL A 284 -11.70 6.17 0.97
C VAL A 284 -12.83 5.18 1.18
N ALA A 285 -13.88 5.61 1.87
CA ALA A 285 -15.08 4.82 2.11
C ALA A 285 -16.29 5.74 2.31
N ILE A 286 -17.46 5.18 2.63
CA ILE A 286 -18.59 5.96 3.14
C ILE A 286 -18.26 6.52 4.53
N PRO A 287 -18.86 7.64 4.97
CA PRO A 287 -18.55 8.24 6.26
C PRO A 287 -18.77 7.34 7.47
N GLU A 288 -19.68 6.38 7.38
CA GLU A 288 -19.99 5.43 8.45
C GLU A 288 -18.85 4.42 8.71
N LEU A 289 -17.92 4.28 7.75
CA LEU A 289 -16.75 3.39 7.86
C LEU A 289 -15.46 4.17 8.16
N ILE A 290 -15.51 5.52 8.16
CA ILE A 290 -14.41 6.42 8.45
C ILE A 290 -14.47 6.86 9.91
#